data_071a1eeeb3cc691f2e70dabb3b302cbb
#
_entry.id   071a1eeeb3cc691f2e70dabb3b302cbb
#
_cell.length_a   1.000
_cell.length_b   1.000
_cell.length_c   1.000
_cell.angle_alpha   90.00
_cell.angle_beta   90.00
_cell.angle_gamma   90.00
#
_symmetry.space_group_name_H-M   'P 1'
#
loop_
_entity.id
_entity.type
_entity.pdbx_description
1 polymer ?
#
loop_
_entity_poly.entity_id
_entity_poly.type
_entity_poly.pdbx_seq_one_letter_code
_entity_poly.pdbx_strand_id
1 'polypeptide(L)'
;MIVDDVREQREVSSAMLQELGYAACSVARGEEAAKFLETGKVDLLLLDMVMEPGMEGLDTYRKILELHPGQKAIIASGFSETGCISELRRLGAGVCLKKPFLLKRLGLSVKEELEK
;
A
#
# COMPACT_ATOMS: atom_id res chain seq x y z
N MET A 1 1.57 -5.43 -4.29
CA MET A 1 2.79 -4.59 -4.45
C MET A 1 2.98 -3.73 -3.19
N ILE A 2 4.20 -3.66 -2.72
CA ILE A 2 4.57 -2.86 -1.55
C ILE A 2 5.25 -1.59 -2.05
N VAL A 3 4.79 -0.44 -1.58
CA VAL A 3 5.39 0.87 -1.90
C VAL A 3 5.88 1.49 -0.61
N ASP A 4 7.19 1.47 -0.39
CA ASP A 4 7.82 1.94 0.85
C ASP A 4 9.25 2.35 0.55
N ASP A 5 9.66 3.52 1.02
CA ASP A 5 11.01 4.03 0.75
C ASP A 5 12.09 3.43 1.65
N VAL A 6 11.71 2.71 2.69
CA VAL A 6 12.66 2.06 3.59
C VAL A 6 12.86 0.61 3.19
N ARG A 7 14.07 0.27 2.77
CA ARG A 7 14.40 -1.06 2.28
C ARG A 7 14.08 -2.17 3.27
N GLU A 8 14.45 -1.99 4.54
CA GLU A 8 14.20 -2.99 5.57
C GLU A 8 12.71 -3.25 5.74
N GLN A 9 11.90 -2.22 5.64
CA GLN A 9 10.46 -2.38 5.75
C GLN A 9 9.88 -3.09 4.53
N ARG A 10 10.40 -2.82 3.35
CA ARG A 10 10.00 -3.56 2.14
C ARG A 10 10.29 -5.04 2.29
N GLU A 11 11.47 -5.37 2.80
CA GLU A 11 11.89 -6.75 3.00
C GLU A 11 11.01 -7.46 4.02
N VAL A 12 10.72 -6.81 5.14
CA VAL A 12 9.85 -7.38 6.19
C VAL A 12 8.44 -7.60 5.67
N SER A 13 7.86 -6.60 5.02
CA SER A 13 6.51 -6.71 4.49
C SER A 13 6.41 -7.78 3.40
N SER A 14 7.42 -7.85 2.55
CA SER A 14 7.48 -8.86 1.50
C SER A 14 7.55 -10.27 2.09
N ALA A 15 8.39 -10.46 3.12
CA ALA A 15 8.49 -11.74 3.82
C ALA A 15 7.17 -12.13 4.48
N MET A 16 6.49 -11.18 5.10
CA MET A 16 5.19 -11.42 5.72
C MET A 16 4.15 -11.89 4.70
N LEU A 17 4.09 -11.22 3.55
CA LEU A 17 3.13 -11.59 2.51
C LEU A 17 3.43 -12.96 1.93
N GLN A 18 4.70 -13.27 1.74
CA GLN A 18 5.12 -14.59 1.26
C GLN A 18 4.78 -15.68 2.27
N GLU A 19 4.96 -15.40 3.56
CA GLU A 19 4.58 -16.31 4.64
C GLU A 19 3.09 -16.61 4.60
N LEU A 20 2.28 -15.61 4.22
CA LEU A 20 0.83 -15.77 4.11
C LEU A 20 0.40 -16.44 2.80
N GLY A 21 1.34 -16.76 1.93
CA GLY A 21 1.05 -17.42 0.67
C GLY A 21 0.81 -16.52 -0.53
N TYR A 22 1.11 -15.24 -0.41
CA TYR A 22 0.95 -14.29 -1.52
C TYR A 22 2.26 -14.05 -2.24
N ALA A 23 2.17 -13.77 -3.54
CA ALA A 23 3.31 -13.31 -4.30
C ALA A 23 3.49 -11.80 -4.01
N ALA A 24 4.72 -11.40 -3.68
CA ALA A 24 5.00 -10.02 -3.31
C ALA A 24 6.05 -9.41 -4.23
N CYS A 25 5.83 -8.16 -4.61
CA CYS A 25 6.85 -7.34 -5.25
C CYS A 25 6.87 -5.99 -4.54
N SER A 26 7.96 -5.28 -4.63
CA SER A 26 8.10 -4.01 -3.93
C SER A 26 8.84 -2.98 -4.75
N VAL A 27 8.52 -1.72 -4.51
CA VAL A 27 9.20 -0.58 -5.11
C VAL A 27 9.46 0.45 -4.03
N ALA A 28 10.47 1.30 -4.26
CA ALA A 28 10.87 2.29 -3.27
C ALA A 28 10.09 3.59 -3.37
N ARG A 29 9.51 3.87 -4.52
CA ARG A 29 8.84 5.16 -4.78
C ARG A 29 7.52 4.99 -5.50
N GLY A 30 6.66 5.98 -5.31
CA GLY A 30 5.37 6.00 -5.97
C GLY A 30 5.48 6.06 -7.49
N GLU A 31 6.46 6.78 -8.01
CA GLU A 31 6.68 6.86 -9.46
C GLU A 31 6.99 5.50 -10.06
N GLU A 32 7.75 4.68 -9.35
CA GLU A 32 8.06 3.33 -9.80
C GLU A 32 6.81 2.46 -9.83
N ALA A 33 5.95 2.60 -8.82
CA ALA A 33 4.68 1.88 -8.78
C ALA A 33 3.78 2.29 -9.95
N ALA A 34 3.65 3.57 -10.19
CA ALA A 34 2.84 4.08 -11.29
C ALA A 34 3.36 3.60 -12.63
N LYS A 35 4.67 3.62 -12.81
CA LYS A 35 5.30 3.16 -14.04
C LYS A 35 5.04 1.68 -14.29
N PHE A 36 5.17 0.86 -13.26
CA PHE A 36 4.87 -0.56 -13.36
C PHE A 36 3.42 -0.78 -13.79
N LEU A 37 2.50 -0.01 -13.23
CA LEU A 37 1.07 -0.17 -13.47
C LEU A 37 0.62 0.38 -14.82
N GLU A 38 1.47 1.09 -15.55
CA GLU A 38 1.17 1.48 -16.93
C GLU A 38 1.04 0.26 -17.84
N THR A 39 1.79 -0.80 -17.57
CA THR A 39 1.80 -1.99 -18.41
C THR A 39 1.46 -3.27 -17.66
N GLY A 40 1.37 -3.22 -16.34
CA GLY A 40 1.08 -4.37 -15.51
C GLY A 40 -0.09 -4.12 -14.58
N LYS A 41 -0.43 -5.12 -13.78
CA LYS A 41 -1.46 -4.96 -12.75
C LYS A 41 -1.07 -5.73 -11.49
N VAL A 42 -1.63 -5.28 -10.38
CA VAL A 42 -1.49 -5.95 -9.08
C VAL A 42 -2.85 -6.05 -8.44
N ASP A 43 -3.05 -7.07 -7.64
CA ASP A 43 -4.32 -7.28 -6.96
C ASP A 43 -4.51 -6.31 -5.79
N LEU A 44 -3.41 -5.92 -5.14
CA LEU A 44 -3.46 -5.10 -3.95
C LEU A 44 -2.18 -4.30 -3.80
N LEU A 45 -2.32 -3.07 -3.33
CA LEU A 45 -1.20 -2.21 -2.95
C LEU A 45 -1.10 -2.16 -1.42
N LEU A 46 0.12 -2.27 -0.91
CA LEU A 46 0.42 -1.94 0.47
C LEU A 46 1.24 -0.66 0.42
N LEU A 47 0.61 0.45 0.72
CA LEU A 47 1.15 1.78 0.47
C LEU A 47 1.56 2.45 1.77
N ASP A 48 2.83 2.81 1.88
CA ASP A 48 3.33 3.55 3.04
C ASP A 48 2.98 5.03 2.91
N MET A 49 2.36 5.58 3.94
CA MET A 49 2.00 6.99 3.97
C MET A 49 3.18 7.90 4.28
N VAL A 50 4.16 7.39 5.00
CA VAL A 50 5.28 8.21 5.49
C VAL A 50 6.48 8.06 4.56
N MET A 51 6.30 8.46 3.32
CA MET A 51 7.40 8.59 2.37
C MET A 51 7.81 10.05 2.28
N GLU A 52 9.06 10.29 2.03
CA GLU A 52 9.55 11.65 1.85
C GLU A 52 9.41 12.08 0.38
N PRO A 53 8.78 13.22 0.11
CA PRO A 53 8.04 14.08 1.04
C PRO A 53 6.72 13.46 1.49
N GLY A 54 6.20 13.90 2.62
CA GLY A 54 5.08 13.29 3.31
C GLY A 54 3.77 13.13 2.56
N MET A 55 3.58 13.80 1.45
CA MET A 55 2.37 13.73 0.64
C MET A 55 2.45 12.69 -0.48
N GLU A 56 3.59 12.03 -0.61
CA GLU A 56 3.85 11.14 -1.73
C GLU A 56 2.89 9.94 -1.79
N GLY A 57 2.50 9.40 -0.64
CA GLY A 57 1.56 8.28 -0.60
C GLY A 57 0.21 8.62 -1.21
N LEU A 58 -0.33 9.79 -0.87
CA LEU A 58 -1.60 10.24 -1.40
C LEU A 58 -1.52 10.52 -2.90
N ASP A 59 -0.48 11.22 -3.32
CA ASP A 59 -0.28 11.53 -4.74
C ASP A 59 -0.09 10.27 -5.57
N THR A 60 0.65 9.31 -5.03
CA THR A 60 0.86 8.02 -5.67
C THR A 60 -0.46 7.30 -5.90
N TYR A 61 -1.31 7.25 -4.88
CA TYR A 61 -2.57 6.55 -4.97
C TYR A 61 -3.50 7.21 -5.99
N ARG A 62 -3.56 8.53 -5.99
CA ARG A 62 -4.36 9.26 -6.99
C ARG A 62 -3.92 8.93 -8.41
N LYS A 63 -2.61 8.93 -8.64
CA LYS A 63 -2.07 8.62 -9.95
C LYS A 63 -2.37 7.19 -10.36
N ILE A 64 -2.27 6.27 -9.43
CA ILE A 64 -2.57 4.85 -9.70
C ILE A 64 -4.05 4.68 -10.03
N LEU A 65 -4.94 5.40 -9.36
CA LEU A 65 -6.37 5.33 -9.66
C LEU A 65 -6.71 5.85 -11.05
N GLU A 66 -5.93 6.77 -11.58
CA GLU A 66 -6.09 7.22 -12.97
C GLU A 66 -5.79 6.10 -13.95
N LEU A 67 -4.80 5.27 -13.62
CA LEU A 67 -4.41 4.13 -14.46
C LEU A 67 -5.31 2.92 -14.26
N HIS A 68 -5.68 2.66 -13.01
CA HIS A 68 -6.47 1.50 -12.62
C HIS A 68 -7.58 1.92 -11.66
N PRO A 69 -8.71 2.41 -12.17
CA PRO A 69 -9.84 2.76 -11.31
C PRO A 69 -10.30 1.54 -10.51
N GLY A 70 -10.53 1.73 -9.22
CA GLY A 70 -10.93 0.64 -8.35
C GLY A 70 -9.77 -0.18 -7.78
N GLN A 71 -8.53 0.25 -7.98
CA GLN A 71 -7.38 -0.44 -7.42
C GLN A 71 -7.50 -0.57 -5.91
N LYS A 72 -7.40 -1.79 -5.41
CA LYS A 72 -7.46 -2.07 -3.97
C LYS A 72 -6.14 -1.69 -3.31
N ALA A 73 -6.23 -1.09 -2.13
CA ALA A 73 -5.06 -0.64 -1.40
C ALA A 73 -5.26 -0.71 0.10
N ILE A 74 -4.18 -1.01 0.80
CA ILE A 74 -4.09 -0.92 2.25
C ILE A 74 -3.05 0.16 2.55
N ILE A 75 -3.37 1.04 3.49
CA ILE A 75 -2.48 2.13 3.86
C ILE A 75 -1.75 1.76 5.14
N ALA A 76 -0.45 1.85 5.15
CA ALA A 76 0.37 1.64 6.33
C ALA A 76 0.91 2.97 6.84
N SER A 77 0.68 3.27 8.11
CA SER A 77 1.09 4.56 8.68
C SER A 77 1.62 4.38 10.10
N GLY A 78 2.69 5.10 10.42
CA GLY A 78 3.23 5.15 11.77
C GLY A 78 2.57 6.18 12.66
N PHE A 79 1.77 7.07 12.07
CA PHE A 79 1.10 8.15 12.79
C PHE A 79 -0.39 8.14 12.48
N SER A 80 -1.16 8.78 13.34
CA SER A 80 -2.58 9.01 13.06
C SER A 80 -2.70 10.26 12.18
N GLU A 81 -2.48 10.07 10.90
CA GLU A 81 -2.57 11.13 9.88
C GLU A 81 -4.02 11.27 9.44
N THR A 82 -4.85 11.84 10.30
CA THR A 82 -6.31 11.82 10.07
C THR A 82 -6.73 12.45 8.76
N GLY A 83 -6.12 13.56 8.38
CA GLY A 83 -6.48 14.24 7.14
C GLY A 83 -6.17 13.43 5.89
N CYS A 84 -4.94 12.93 5.78
CA CYS A 84 -4.53 12.15 4.61
C CYS A 84 -5.23 10.81 4.54
N ILE A 85 -5.44 10.17 5.69
CA ILE A 85 -6.14 8.88 5.75
C ILE A 85 -7.59 9.04 5.30
N SER A 86 -8.26 10.11 5.73
CA SER A 86 -9.63 10.39 5.32
C SER A 86 -9.73 10.56 3.80
N GLU A 87 -8.79 11.30 3.23
CA GLU A 87 -8.75 11.50 1.77
C GLU A 87 -8.53 10.19 1.03
N LEU A 88 -7.61 9.35 1.52
CA LEU A 88 -7.35 8.05 0.90
C LEU A 88 -8.56 7.13 0.97
N ARG A 89 -9.28 7.13 2.08
CA ARG A 89 -10.49 6.35 2.22
C ARG A 89 -11.57 6.83 1.27
N ARG A 90 -11.70 8.13 1.10
CA ARG A 90 -12.64 8.71 0.16
C ARG A 90 -12.34 8.30 -1.26
N LEU A 91 -11.06 8.11 -1.59
CA LEU A 91 -10.63 7.66 -2.90
C LEU A 91 -10.80 6.16 -3.11
N GLY A 92 -11.17 5.42 -2.07
CA GLY A 92 -11.43 3.99 -2.17
C GLY A 92 -10.43 3.07 -1.50
N ALA A 93 -9.44 3.61 -0.81
CA ALA A 93 -8.52 2.79 -0.02
C ALA A 93 -9.30 2.13 1.12
N GLY A 94 -8.99 0.87 1.39
CA GLY A 94 -9.74 0.11 2.38
C GLY A 94 -9.26 0.33 3.79
N VAL A 95 -8.35 -0.54 4.23
CA VAL A 95 -7.91 -0.57 5.62
C VAL A 95 -6.68 0.29 5.83
N CYS A 96 -6.60 0.92 6.99
CA CYS A 96 -5.40 1.61 7.44
C CYS A 96 -4.75 0.77 8.52
N LEU A 97 -3.50 0.35 8.28
CA LEU A 97 -2.72 -0.42 9.25
C LEU A 97 -1.75 0.50 9.96
N LYS A 98 -1.77 0.44 11.28
CA LYS A 98 -0.81 1.20 12.09
C LYS A 98 0.49 0.43 12.20
N LYS A 99 1.60 1.08 11.94
CA LYS A 99 2.93 0.49 12.10
C LYS A 99 3.38 0.57 13.56
N PRO A 100 4.11 -0.42 14.06
CA PRO A 100 4.38 -1.71 13.42
C PRO A 100 3.14 -2.62 13.50
N PHE A 101 2.93 -3.41 12.46
CA PHE A 101 1.82 -4.35 12.44
C PHE A 101 2.32 -5.79 12.51
N LEU A 102 1.50 -6.66 13.06
CA LEU A 102 1.81 -8.07 13.19
C LEU A 102 1.34 -8.83 11.95
N LEU A 103 1.95 -9.99 11.73
CA LEU A 103 1.64 -10.86 10.60
C LEU A 103 0.14 -11.18 10.53
N LYS A 104 -0.46 -11.50 11.66
CA LYS A 104 -1.89 -11.81 11.74
C LYS A 104 -2.75 -10.65 11.30
N ARG A 105 -2.40 -9.45 11.73
CA ARG A 105 -3.15 -8.24 11.38
C ARG A 105 -3.06 -7.95 9.89
N LEU A 106 -1.86 -8.07 9.35
CA LEU A 106 -1.66 -7.89 7.91
C LEU A 106 -2.46 -8.93 7.13
N GLY A 107 -2.42 -10.18 7.55
CA GLY A 107 -3.13 -11.26 6.88
C GLY A 107 -4.63 -11.04 6.82
N LEU A 108 -5.23 -10.61 7.93
CA LEU A 108 -6.66 -10.32 7.98
C LEU A 108 -7.02 -9.14 7.07
N SER A 109 -6.20 -8.10 7.08
CA SER A 109 -6.45 -6.90 6.27
C SER A 109 -6.36 -7.20 4.78
N VAL A 110 -5.36 -7.96 4.37
CA VAL A 110 -5.19 -8.35 2.97
C VAL A 110 -6.37 -9.20 2.51
N LYS A 111 -6.77 -10.17 3.31
CA LYS A 111 -7.88 -11.04 2.99
C LYS A 111 -9.18 -10.25 2.82
N GLU A 112 -9.48 -9.38 3.75
CA GLU A 112 -10.68 -8.54 3.68
C GLU A 112 -10.68 -7.67 2.43
N GLU A 113 -9.55 -7.08 2.10
CA GLU A 113 -9.46 -6.19 0.95
C GLU A 113 -9.61 -6.96 -0.37
N LEU A 114 -8.98 -8.11 -0.46
CA LEU A 114 -9.07 -8.93 -1.68
C LEU A 114 -10.47 -9.52 -1.90
N GLU A 115 -11.24 -9.71 -0.84
CA GLU A 115 -12.59 -10.26 -0.93
C GLU A 115 -13.68 -9.23 -1.28
N LYS A 116 -13.31 -7.96 -1.30
CA LYS A 116 -14.27 -6.90 -1.67
C LYS A 116 -14.68 -6.95 -3.13
#